data_8b65eb9907adbba90f51d338f6dca487
#
_entry.id   8b65eb9907adbba90f51d338f6dca487
#
_cell.length_a   1.000
_cell.length_b   1.000
_cell.length_c   1.000
_cell.angle_alpha   90.00
_cell.angle_beta   90.00
_cell.angle_gamma   90.00
#
_symmetry.space_group_name_H-M   'P 1'
#
loop_
_entity.id
_entity.type
_entity.pdbx_description
1 polymer ?
#
loop_
_entity_poly.entity_id
_entity_poly.type
_entity_poly.pdbx_seq_one_letter_code
_entity_poly.pdbx_strand_id
1 'polypeptide(L)'
;EFEGILAENLIYYRIVDGDKSDNINGIKGFALKTILKKNPFLKTEIISSIEEYIQRSGFKDYKDLLIRNYKLMQLENVNISGNAKLKVLDTIKLLPPRLVKYKLHAMFLEDKINQAIRNPDVWLQDTFNRLDMVINNDTTSSS
;
A
#
# COMPACT_ATOMS: atom_id res chain seq x y z
N GLU A 1 1.84 -16.83 -6.29
CA GLU A 1 2.09 -16.97 -4.85
C GLU A 1 0.81 -17.09 -4.02
N PHE A 2 -0.28 -16.41 -4.40
CA PHE A 2 -1.55 -16.45 -3.66
C PHE A 2 -2.59 -17.41 -4.26
N GLU A 3 -2.14 -18.46 -4.96
CA GLU A 3 -2.95 -19.61 -5.46
C GLU A 3 -4.25 -19.23 -6.18
N GLY A 4 -4.25 -18.09 -6.90
CA GLY A 4 -5.38 -17.63 -7.72
C GLY A 4 -6.49 -16.90 -6.95
N ILE A 5 -6.21 -16.36 -5.77
CA ILE A 5 -7.10 -15.42 -5.08
C ILE A 5 -7.26 -14.18 -5.97
N LEU A 6 -8.49 -13.67 -6.11
CA LEU A 6 -8.72 -12.39 -6.76
C LEU A 6 -8.02 -11.26 -5.98
N ALA A 7 -7.45 -10.28 -6.69
CA ALA A 7 -6.70 -9.19 -6.06
C ALA A 7 -7.55 -8.43 -5.02
N GLU A 8 -8.82 -8.20 -5.34
CA GLU A 8 -9.81 -7.56 -4.48
C GLU A 8 -10.07 -8.31 -3.18
N ASN A 9 -9.89 -9.64 -3.21
CA ASN A 9 -10.14 -10.51 -2.06
C ASN A 9 -8.88 -10.78 -1.23
N LEU A 10 -7.72 -10.27 -1.63
CA LEU A 10 -6.46 -10.55 -0.94
C LEU A 10 -6.50 -10.10 0.52
N ILE A 11 -7.18 -9.00 0.82
CA ILE A 11 -7.35 -8.50 2.18
C ILE A 11 -8.04 -9.53 3.08
N TYR A 12 -9.08 -10.24 2.58
CA TYR A 12 -9.83 -11.23 3.35
C TYR A 12 -9.01 -12.47 3.69
N TYR A 13 -8.10 -12.87 2.80
CA TYR A 13 -7.09 -13.86 3.15
C TYR A 13 -6.14 -13.35 4.23
N ARG A 14 -5.59 -12.14 4.05
CA ARG A 14 -4.59 -11.55 4.95
C ARG A 14 -5.10 -11.36 6.37
N ILE A 15 -6.36 -10.98 6.57
CA ILE A 15 -6.93 -10.81 7.92
C ILE A 15 -7.06 -12.12 8.70
N VAL A 16 -7.19 -13.27 8.00
CA VAL A 16 -7.22 -14.61 8.62
C VAL A 16 -5.80 -15.10 8.92
N ASP A 17 -4.87 -14.92 7.98
CA ASP A 17 -3.46 -15.34 8.13
C ASP A 17 -2.71 -14.47 9.14
N GLY A 18 -3.03 -13.19 9.19
CA GLY A 18 -2.30 -12.19 9.97
C GLY A 18 -1.10 -11.62 9.23
N ASP A 19 -0.36 -10.74 9.90
CA ASP A 19 0.91 -10.18 9.43
C ASP A 19 1.95 -10.19 10.54
N LYS A 20 2.95 -11.04 10.40
CA LYS A 20 4.02 -11.19 11.41
C LYS A 20 4.95 -9.97 11.44
N SER A 21 5.15 -9.29 10.30
CA SER A 21 6.00 -8.11 10.23
C SER A 21 5.43 -6.94 11.04
N ASP A 22 4.10 -6.83 11.04
CA ASP A 22 3.36 -5.78 11.74
C ASP A 22 2.79 -6.24 13.09
N ASN A 23 3.19 -7.44 13.54
CA ASN A 23 2.69 -8.05 14.78
C ASN A 23 1.16 -8.18 14.84
N ILE A 24 0.53 -8.43 13.68
CA ILE A 24 -0.92 -8.66 13.57
C ILE A 24 -1.17 -10.16 13.57
N ASN A 25 -1.77 -10.66 14.65
CA ASN A 25 -2.06 -12.08 14.80
C ASN A 25 -3.26 -12.48 13.94
N GLY A 26 -3.10 -13.55 13.15
CA GLY A 26 -4.19 -14.23 12.47
C GLY A 26 -4.87 -15.30 13.34
N ILE A 27 -5.74 -16.09 12.70
CA ILE A 27 -6.39 -17.24 13.35
C ILE A 27 -5.40 -18.42 13.35
N LYS A 28 -5.05 -18.92 14.51
CA LYS A 28 -4.11 -20.04 14.65
C LYS A 28 -4.62 -21.29 13.93
N GLY A 29 -3.72 -21.97 13.23
CA GLY A 29 -4.01 -23.22 12.54
C GLY A 29 -4.63 -23.09 11.14
N PHE A 30 -4.77 -21.86 10.62
CA PHE A 30 -5.28 -21.62 9.28
C PHE A 30 -4.16 -21.10 8.36
N ALA A 31 -3.50 -22.01 7.66
CA ALA A 31 -2.59 -21.67 6.56
C ALA A 31 -3.38 -21.41 5.27
N LEU A 32 -2.74 -20.80 4.26
CA LEU A 32 -3.32 -20.44 2.96
C LEU A 32 -4.19 -21.55 2.35
N LYS A 33 -3.66 -22.77 2.26
CA LYS A 33 -4.38 -23.92 1.70
C LYS A 33 -5.68 -24.23 2.46
N THR A 34 -5.65 -24.12 3.78
CA THR A 34 -6.81 -24.38 4.64
C THR A 34 -7.86 -23.28 4.49
N ILE A 35 -7.40 -22.02 4.42
CA ILE A 35 -8.28 -20.87 4.19
C ILE A 35 -8.99 -21.02 2.85
N LEU A 36 -8.28 -21.33 1.78
CA LEU A 36 -8.84 -21.48 0.44
C LEU A 36 -9.75 -22.70 0.30
N LYS A 37 -9.44 -23.79 1.00
CA LYS A 37 -10.32 -24.95 1.04
C LYS A 37 -11.66 -24.62 1.70
N LYS A 38 -11.67 -23.81 2.75
CA LYS A 38 -12.89 -23.35 3.42
C LYS A 38 -13.61 -22.24 2.65
N ASN A 39 -12.87 -21.39 1.96
CA ASN A 39 -13.39 -20.20 1.28
C ASN A 39 -13.00 -20.18 -0.22
N PRO A 40 -13.47 -21.17 -1.02
CA PRO A 40 -13.12 -21.25 -2.44
C PRO A 40 -13.62 -20.05 -3.23
N PHE A 41 -14.66 -19.37 -2.77
CA PHE A 41 -15.24 -18.19 -3.38
C PHE A 41 -14.26 -17.00 -3.45
N LEU A 42 -13.21 -16.99 -2.65
CA LEU A 42 -12.14 -15.95 -2.75
C LEU A 42 -11.42 -15.96 -4.11
N LYS A 43 -11.53 -17.06 -4.88
CA LYS A 43 -10.94 -17.19 -6.21
C LYS A 43 -11.89 -16.79 -7.35
N THR A 44 -13.19 -16.79 -7.10
CA THR A 44 -14.21 -16.73 -8.16
C THR A 44 -15.18 -15.57 -8.04
N GLU A 45 -15.34 -15.00 -6.86
CA GLU A 45 -16.33 -13.97 -6.59
C GLU A 45 -15.66 -12.80 -5.84
N ILE A 46 -16.01 -11.57 -6.19
CA ILE A 46 -15.56 -10.38 -5.46
C ILE A 46 -16.42 -10.22 -4.21
N ILE A 47 -15.78 -10.12 -3.06
CA ILE A 47 -16.43 -9.87 -1.78
C ILE A 47 -16.50 -8.36 -1.55
N SER A 48 -17.71 -7.86 -1.29
CA SER A 48 -17.97 -6.44 -1.21
C SER A 48 -17.73 -5.82 0.17
N SER A 49 -17.76 -6.65 1.23
CA SER A 49 -17.59 -6.15 2.61
C SER A 49 -17.03 -7.19 3.57
N ILE A 50 -16.48 -6.72 4.69
CA ILE A 50 -16.00 -7.60 5.76
C ILE A 50 -17.15 -8.38 6.41
N GLU A 51 -18.33 -7.81 6.49
CA GLU A 51 -19.51 -8.43 7.04
C GLU A 51 -19.96 -9.63 6.15
N GLU A 52 -20.00 -9.43 4.85
CA GLU A 52 -20.26 -10.49 3.87
C GLU A 52 -19.25 -11.63 4.03
N TYR A 53 -17.95 -11.28 4.09
CA TYR A 53 -16.90 -12.27 4.28
C TYR A 53 -17.10 -13.10 5.56
N ILE A 54 -17.36 -12.46 6.69
CA ILE A 54 -17.57 -13.14 7.97
C ILE A 54 -18.77 -14.07 7.92
N GLN A 55 -19.86 -13.67 7.26
CA GLN A 55 -21.04 -14.51 7.12
C GLN A 55 -20.78 -15.77 6.30
N ARG A 56 -20.01 -15.64 5.20
CA ARG A 56 -19.75 -16.73 4.25
C ARG A 56 -18.60 -17.64 4.66
N SER A 57 -17.60 -17.10 5.34
CA SER A 57 -16.34 -17.79 5.61
C SER A 57 -16.41 -18.88 6.68
N GLY A 58 -17.47 -18.92 7.49
CA GLY A 58 -17.55 -19.80 8.65
C GLY A 58 -16.64 -19.39 9.82
N PHE A 59 -16.11 -18.19 9.82
CA PHE A 59 -15.26 -17.64 10.90
C PHE A 59 -16.02 -16.71 11.85
N LYS A 60 -17.31 -16.95 12.08
CA LYS A 60 -18.17 -16.10 12.94
C LYS A 60 -17.64 -15.94 14.35
N ASP A 61 -17.04 -16.99 14.90
CA ASP A 61 -16.48 -16.97 16.26
C ASP A 61 -15.24 -16.06 16.38
N TYR A 62 -14.65 -15.71 15.26
CA TYR A 62 -13.46 -14.81 15.18
C TYR A 62 -13.81 -13.40 14.67
N LYS A 63 -15.09 -13.03 14.69
CA LYS A 63 -15.59 -11.78 14.14
C LYS A 63 -14.79 -10.57 14.59
N ASP A 64 -14.58 -10.41 15.90
CA ASP A 64 -13.89 -9.23 16.45
C ASP A 64 -12.42 -9.17 16.04
N LEU A 65 -11.75 -10.34 15.99
CA LEU A 65 -10.39 -10.45 15.49
C LEU A 65 -10.31 -10.02 14.02
N LEU A 66 -11.20 -10.53 13.18
CA LEU A 66 -11.20 -10.24 11.75
C LEU A 66 -11.52 -8.78 11.46
N ILE A 67 -12.50 -8.18 12.16
CA ILE A 67 -12.82 -6.75 12.04
C ILE A 67 -11.62 -5.89 12.47
N ARG A 68 -10.97 -6.23 13.57
CA ARG A 68 -9.76 -5.53 14.03
C ARG A 68 -8.66 -5.61 12.98
N ASN A 69 -8.35 -6.82 12.48
CA ASN A 69 -7.30 -7.02 11.49
C ASN A 69 -7.63 -6.29 10.19
N TYR A 70 -8.90 -6.31 9.75
CA TYR A 70 -9.35 -5.55 8.59
C TYR A 70 -9.08 -4.04 8.75
N LYS A 71 -9.45 -3.45 9.88
CA LYS A 71 -9.20 -2.03 10.17
C LYS A 71 -7.71 -1.66 10.18
N LEU A 72 -6.85 -2.59 10.58
CA LEU A 72 -5.40 -2.38 10.62
C LEU A 72 -4.74 -2.54 9.25
N MET A 73 -5.24 -3.46 8.41
CA MET A 73 -4.60 -3.85 7.15
C MET A 73 -5.18 -3.16 5.92
N GLN A 74 -6.45 -2.66 5.98
CA GLN A 74 -7.05 -1.96 4.85
C GLN A 74 -6.39 -0.58 4.66
N LEU A 75 -6.21 -0.17 3.40
CA LEU A 75 -5.55 1.09 3.04
C LEU A 75 -6.50 2.17 2.52
N GLU A 76 -7.79 1.84 2.33
CA GLU A 76 -8.78 2.75 1.77
C GLU A 76 -9.21 3.85 2.76
N ASN A 77 -9.36 3.47 4.04
CA ASN A 77 -9.79 4.37 5.10
C ASN A 77 -8.68 4.51 6.16
N VAL A 78 -7.59 5.15 5.76
CA VAL A 78 -6.46 5.37 6.66
C VAL A 78 -6.85 6.36 7.76
N ASN A 79 -6.69 5.94 9.00
CA ASN A 79 -7.04 6.75 10.18
C ASN A 79 -5.93 7.78 10.47
N ILE A 80 -5.80 8.79 9.61
CA ILE A 80 -4.92 9.94 9.81
C ILE A 80 -5.73 11.16 10.26
N SER A 81 -5.14 12.01 11.08
CA SER A 81 -5.81 13.21 11.58
C SER A 81 -6.23 14.14 10.43
N GLY A 82 -7.32 14.88 10.61
CA GLY A 82 -7.77 15.88 9.62
C GLY A 82 -6.68 16.88 9.25
N ASN A 83 -5.89 17.33 10.24
CA ASN A 83 -4.76 18.22 10.01
C ASN A 83 -3.66 17.59 9.14
N ALA A 84 -3.37 16.29 9.32
CA ALA A 84 -2.42 15.58 8.48
C ALA A 84 -2.93 15.45 7.03
N LYS A 85 -4.23 15.16 6.84
CA LYS A 85 -4.87 15.13 5.51
C LYS A 85 -4.77 16.48 4.82
N LEU A 86 -5.10 17.57 5.51
CA LEU A 86 -4.99 18.92 4.96
C LEU A 86 -3.56 19.25 4.58
N LYS A 87 -2.59 18.98 5.44
CA LYS A 87 -1.17 19.22 5.15
C LYS A 87 -0.69 18.45 3.91
N VAL A 88 -1.12 17.19 3.73
CA VAL A 88 -0.81 16.41 2.52
C VAL A 88 -1.43 17.05 1.29
N LEU A 89 -2.73 17.40 1.35
CA LEU A 89 -3.45 18.04 0.23
C LEU A 89 -2.82 19.39 -0.15
N ASP A 90 -2.44 20.20 0.83
CA ASP A 90 -1.76 21.47 0.57
C ASP A 90 -0.39 21.25 -0.04
N THR A 91 0.36 20.25 0.43
CA THR A 91 1.67 19.90 -0.14
C THR A 91 1.56 19.43 -1.60
N ILE A 92 0.54 18.63 -1.94
CA ILE A 92 0.30 18.15 -3.32
C ILE A 92 -0.04 19.31 -4.27
N LYS A 93 -0.72 20.35 -3.78
CA LYS A 93 -1.06 21.54 -4.58
C LYS A 93 0.14 22.47 -4.83
N LEU A 94 1.21 22.33 -4.04
CA LEU A 94 2.42 23.10 -4.28
C LEU A 94 3.12 22.60 -5.54
N LEU A 95 3.57 23.54 -6.37
CA LEU A 95 4.47 23.19 -7.47
C LEU A 95 5.73 22.52 -6.89
N PRO A 96 6.18 21.41 -7.46
CA PRO A 96 7.38 20.76 -6.99
C PRO A 96 8.55 21.74 -7.03
N PRO A 97 9.33 21.87 -5.94
CA PRO A 97 10.49 22.75 -5.95
C PRO A 97 11.50 22.26 -6.98
N ARG A 98 12.21 23.18 -7.62
CA ARG A 98 13.30 22.81 -8.53
C ARG A 98 14.32 21.95 -7.80
N LEU A 99 14.78 20.90 -8.48
CA LEU A 99 15.81 20.00 -7.96
C LEU A 99 17.11 20.80 -7.68
N VAL A 100 17.54 20.76 -6.44
CA VAL A 100 18.82 21.32 -6.03
C VAL A 100 19.80 20.18 -5.79
N LYS A 101 20.63 19.85 -6.78
CA LYS A 101 21.51 18.66 -6.78
C LYS A 101 22.36 18.54 -5.52
N TYR A 102 22.99 19.63 -5.07
CA TYR A 102 23.85 19.58 -3.88
C TYR A 102 23.08 19.22 -2.60
N LYS A 103 21.81 19.66 -2.47
CA LYS A 103 20.97 19.32 -1.31
C LYS A 103 20.61 17.84 -1.30
N LEU A 104 20.35 17.27 -2.48
CA LEU A 104 20.07 15.85 -2.62
C LEU A 104 21.31 15.01 -2.30
N HIS A 105 22.48 15.41 -2.78
CA HIS A 105 23.75 14.73 -2.43
C HIS A 105 24.03 14.81 -0.93
N ALA A 106 23.80 15.98 -0.30
CA ALA A 106 23.93 16.12 1.15
C ALA A 106 22.98 15.15 1.91
N MET A 107 21.73 15.07 1.48
CA MET A 107 20.74 14.14 2.03
C MET A 107 21.18 12.67 1.86
N PHE A 108 21.71 12.29 0.69
CA PHE A 108 22.24 10.94 0.47
C PHE A 108 23.40 10.60 1.40
N LEU A 109 24.28 11.58 1.68
CA LEU A 109 25.38 11.38 2.63
C LEU A 109 24.87 11.27 4.08
N GLU A 110 23.92 12.10 4.46
CA GLU A 110 23.30 12.12 5.78
C GLU A 110 22.57 10.81 6.06
N ASP A 111 21.78 10.31 5.10
CA ASP A 111 21.06 9.06 5.18
C ASP A 111 21.94 7.81 4.93
N LYS A 112 23.24 7.99 4.62
CA LYS A 112 24.19 6.93 4.30
C LYS A 112 23.80 6.04 3.11
N ILE A 113 23.00 6.55 2.19
CA ILE A 113 22.57 5.84 0.98
C ILE A 113 23.40 6.16 -0.26
N ASN A 114 24.42 7.02 -0.13
CA ASN A 114 25.31 7.41 -1.22
C ASN A 114 26.03 6.22 -1.89
N GLN A 115 26.19 5.10 -1.19
CA GLN A 115 26.79 3.86 -1.73
C GLN A 115 25.77 2.97 -2.45
N ALA A 116 24.47 3.14 -2.19
CA ALA A 116 23.40 2.33 -2.79
C ALA A 116 23.15 2.70 -4.26
N ILE A 117 23.49 3.91 -4.67
CA ILE A 117 23.32 4.42 -6.03
C ILE A 117 24.69 4.56 -6.68
N ARG A 118 24.99 3.69 -7.66
CA ARG A 118 26.30 3.56 -8.29
C ARG A 118 26.78 4.85 -8.98
N ASN A 119 25.85 5.64 -9.54
CA ASN A 119 26.15 6.93 -10.14
C ASN A 119 24.97 7.89 -9.89
N PRO A 120 24.98 8.64 -8.79
CA PRO A 120 23.88 9.52 -8.40
C PRO A 120 23.55 10.60 -9.45
N ASP A 121 24.54 11.12 -10.14
CA ASP A 121 24.32 12.17 -11.15
C ASP A 121 23.61 11.66 -12.39
N VAL A 122 23.99 10.49 -12.90
CA VAL A 122 23.30 9.84 -14.02
C VAL A 122 21.90 9.44 -13.61
N TRP A 123 21.74 8.82 -12.44
CA TRP A 123 20.43 8.44 -11.90
C TRP A 123 19.49 9.64 -11.77
N LEU A 124 19.99 10.76 -11.25
CA LEU A 124 19.26 12.01 -11.16
C LEU A 124 18.84 12.53 -12.53
N GLN A 125 19.76 12.57 -13.47
CA GLN A 125 19.51 13.05 -14.81
C GLN A 125 18.44 12.21 -15.52
N ASP A 126 18.54 10.88 -15.44
CA ASP A 126 17.57 9.98 -16.05
C ASP A 126 16.19 10.05 -15.40
N THR A 127 16.14 10.16 -14.07
CA THR A 127 14.87 10.18 -13.33
C THR A 127 14.17 11.54 -13.47
N PHE A 128 14.88 12.65 -13.26
CA PHE A 128 14.25 13.97 -13.23
C PHE A 128 14.03 14.57 -14.60
N ASN A 129 14.84 14.26 -15.63
CA ASN A 129 14.52 14.65 -17.00
C ASN A 129 13.21 14.02 -17.49
N ARG A 130 12.91 12.77 -17.08
CA ARG A 130 11.63 12.13 -17.41
C ARG A 130 10.45 12.80 -16.69
N LEU A 131 10.63 13.18 -15.41
CA LEU A 131 9.62 13.90 -14.65
C LEU A 131 9.36 15.29 -15.21
N ASP A 132 10.39 16.03 -15.60
CA ASP A 132 10.26 17.34 -16.24
C ASP A 132 9.51 17.25 -17.58
N MET A 133 9.72 16.19 -18.37
CA MET A 133 8.97 15.94 -19.60
C MET A 133 7.48 15.70 -19.34
N VAL A 134 7.14 14.98 -18.29
CA VAL A 134 5.73 14.73 -17.91
C VAL A 134 5.06 16.03 -17.48
N ILE A 135 5.70 16.80 -16.61
CA ILE A 135 5.17 18.07 -16.09
C ILE A 135 4.95 19.09 -17.22
N ASN A 136 5.90 19.18 -18.16
CA ASN A 136 5.80 20.14 -19.28
C ASN A 136 4.75 19.73 -20.31
N ASN A 137 4.48 18.43 -20.50
CA ASN A 137 3.43 17.96 -21.42
C ASN A 137 2.01 18.20 -20.88
N ASP A 138 1.81 18.15 -19.56
CA ASP A 138 0.49 18.42 -18.96
C ASP A 138 0.12 19.91 -19.00
N THR A 139 1.11 20.82 -19.02
CA THR A 139 0.86 22.26 -19.12
C THR A 139 0.51 22.73 -20.53
N THR A 140 0.88 21.99 -21.58
CA THR A 140 0.57 22.29 -22.99
C THR A 140 -0.80 21.77 -23.45
N SER A 141 -1.41 20.84 -22.72
CA SER A 141 -2.74 20.30 -23.04
C SER A 141 -3.91 21.05 -22.41
N SER A 142 -3.64 22.14 -21.65
CA SER A 142 -4.64 22.96 -20.96
C SER A 142 -4.79 24.38 -21.52
N SER A 143 -4.39 24.60 -22.77
CA SER A 143 -4.49 25.88 -23.47
C SER A 143 -5.52 25.85 -24.57
#